data_8f50d23fd46f17be2b86457e9a6ba117
#
_entry.id   8f50d23fd46f17be2b86457e9a6ba117
#
_cell.length_a   1.000
_cell.length_b   1.000
_cell.length_c   1.000
_cell.angle_alpha   90.00
_cell.angle_beta   90.00
_cell.angle_gamma   90.00
#
_symmetry.space_group_name_H-M   'P 1'
#
loop_
_entity.id
_entity.type
_entity.pdbx_description
1 polymer ?
#
loop_
_entity_poly.entity_id
_entity_poly.type
_entity_poly.pdbx_seq_one_letter_code
_entity_poly.pdbx_strand_id
1 'polypeptide(L)' 'MNIEYEKRMGRQIRLIRESRGLTQEQLSARLQLNNCDITRSALAKIEVGQ' A
#
# COMPACT_ATOMS: atom_id res chain seq x y z
N MET A 1 -3.58 13.24 13.95
CA MET A 1 -3.20 12.00 13.28
C MET A 1 -1.98 11.39 13.97
N ASN A 2 -1.94 10.08 14.06
CA ASN A 2 -0.84 9.37 14.73
C ASN A 2 0.15 8.87 13.68
N ILE A 3 1.30 9.53 13.58
CA ILE A 3 2.33 9.22 12.59
C ILE A 3 2.86 7.79 12.78
N GLU A 4 3.02 7.35 14.02
CA GLU A 4 3.49 5.99 14.29
C GLU A 4 2.48 4.95 13.82
N TYR A 5 1.20 5.22 14.01
CA TYR A 5 0.14 4.34 13.54
C TYR A 5 0.17 4.23 12.01
N GLU A 6 0.32 5.36 11.33
CA GLU A 6 0.36 5.38 9.86
C GLU A 6 1.56 4.62 9.32
N LYS A 7 2.73 4.79 9.95
CA LYS A 7 3.95 4.07 9.54
C LYS A 7 3.80 2.58 9.79
N ARG A 8 3.19 2.19 10.90
CA ARG A 8 2.97 0.79 11.23
C ARG A 8 1.99 0.14 10.24
N MET A 9 0.91 0.83 9.92
CA MET A 9 -0.06 0.35 8.96
C MET A 9 0.57 0.21 7.57
N GLY A 10 1.33 1.20 7.13
CA GLY A 10 2.03 1.14 5.85
C GLY A 10 2.99 -0.02 5.77
N ARG A 11 3.72 -0.27 6.85
CA ARG A 11 4.65 -1.40 6.92
C ARG A 11 3.91 -2.74 6.84
N GLN A 12 2.76 -2.86 7.48
CA GLN A 12 1.95 -4.06 7.41
C GLN A 12 1.45 -4.31 5.98
N ILE A 13 0.99 -3.26 5.32
CA ILE A 13 0.55 -3.36 3.93
C ILE A 13 1.70 -3.83 3.05
N ARG A 14 2.87 -3.27 3.22
CA ARG A 14 4.06 -3.65 2.47
C ARG A 14 4.42 -5.13 2.70
N LEU A 15 4.41 -5.57 3.95
CA LEU A 15 4.75 -6.95 4.29
C LEU A 15 3.76 -7.94 3.67
N ILE A 16 2.48 -7.61 3.73
CA ILE A 16 1.45 -8.46 3.11
C ILE A 16 1.64 -8.50 1.60
N ARG A 17 1.89 -7.34 0.99
CA ARG A 17 2.14 -7.26 -0.44
C ARG A 17 3.33 -8.13 -0.85
N GLU A 18 4.45 -7.97 -0.15
CA GLU A 18 5.67 -8.72 -0.46
C GLU A 18 5.50 -10.22 -0.22
N SER A 19 4.74 -10.59 0.81
CA SER A 19 4.47 -12.00 1.10
C SER A 19 3.67 -12.67 -0.01
N ARG A 20 2.96 -11.90 -0.81
CA ARG A 20 2.19 -12.41 -1.95
C ARG A 20 2.93 -12.25 -3.27
N GLY A 21 4.17 -11.81 -3.22
CA GLY A 21 5.01 -11.64 -4.40
C GLY A 21 4.53 -10.54 -5.33
N LEU A 22 3.87 -9.51 -4.79
CA LEU A 22 3.33 -8.42 -5.59
C LEU A 22 4.22 -7.20 -5.55
N THR A 23 4.41 -6.55 -6.72
CA THR A 23 4.99 -5.22 -6.76
C THR A 23 3.94 -4.19 -6.38
N GLN A 24 4.36 -2.95 -6.08
CA GLN A 24 3.41 -1.87 -5.81
C GLN A 24 2.48 -1.64 -6.99
N GLU A 25 3.01 -1.71 -8.20
CA GLU A 25 2.22 -1.55 -9.41
C GLU A 25 1.16 -2.64 -9.55
N GLN A 26 1.54 -3.88 -9.27
CA GLN A 26 0.61 -5.01 -9.35
C GLN A 26 -0.50 -4.89 -8.31
N LEU A 27 -0.16 -4.50 -7.09
CA LEU A 27 -1.17 -4.31 -6.05
C LEU A 27 -2.09 -3.15 -6.41
N SER A 28 -1.54 -2.04 -6.88
CA SER A 28 -2.33 -0.89 -7.31
C SER A 28 -3.34 -1.29 -8.40
N ALA A 29 -2.89 -2.07 -9.39
CA ALA A 29 -3.76 -2.54 -10.46
C ALA A 29 -4.92 -3.40 -9.91
N ARG A 30 -4.63 -4.29 -8.97
CA ARG A 30 -5.66 -5.13 -8.35
C ARG A 30 -6.66 -4.32 -7.55
N LEU A 31 -6.19 -3.31 -6.82
CA LEU A 31 -7.06 -2.42 -6.06
C LEU A 31 -8.00 -1.67 -6.99
N GLN A 32 -7.49 -1.16 -8.10
CA GLN A 32 -8.32 -0.45 -9.08
C GLN A 32 -9.38 -1.35 -9.68
N LEU A 33 -9.06 -2.61 -9.96
CA LEU A 33 -10.04 -3.58 -10.45
C LEU A 33 -11.16 -3.85 -9.44
N ASN A 34 -10.89 -3.63 -8.16
CA ASN A 34 -11.86 -3.81 -7.09
C ASN A 34 -12.47 -2.47 -6.63
N ASN A 35 -12.49 -1.48 -7.51
CA ASN A 35 -13.07 -0.15 -7.27
C ASN A 35 -12.36 0.64 -6.16
N CYS A 36 -11.13 0.30 -5.86
CA CYS A 36 -10.31 1.05 -4.92
C CYS A 36 -9.30 1.85 -5.73
N ASP A 37 -9.56 3.15 -5.91
CA ASP A 37 -8.79 4.00 -6.79
C ASP A 37 -7.50 4.50 -6.12
N ILE A 38 -6.59 3.57 -5.86
CA ILE A 38 -5.29 3.89 -5.29
C ILE A 38 -4.24 3.68 -6.37
N THR A 39 -3.57 4.77 -6.75
CA THR A 39 -2.49 4.72 -7.72
C THR A 39 -1.23 4.14 -7.08
N ARG A 40 -0.26 3.75 -7.92
CA ARG A 40 1.04 3.28 -7.44
C ARG A 40 1.73 4.35 -6.58
N SER A 41 1.65 5.62 -6.98
CA SER A 41 2.24 6.72 -6.23
C SER A 41 1.61 6.88 -4.85
N ALA A 42 0.28 6.77 -4.79
CA ALA A 42 -0.45 6.84 -3.53
C ALA A 42 -0.07 5.65 -2.63
N LEU A 43 0.00 4.45 -3.20
CA LEU A 43 0.37 3.25 -2.46
C LEU A 43 1.79 3.37 -1.89
N ALA A 44 2.73 3.89 -2.68
CA ALA A 44 4.09 4.10 -2.21
C ALA A 44 4.13 5.03 -1.00
N LYS A 45 3.34 6.10 -1.02
CA LYS A 45 3.24 7.03 0.11
C LYS A 45 2.64 6.36 1.34
N ILE A 46 1.59 5.57 1.15
CA ILE A 46 0.95 4.84 2.25
C ILE A 46 1.94 3.89 2.90
N GLU A 47 2.73 3.17 2.11
CA GLU A 47 3.67 2.18 2.63
C GLU A 47 4.80 2.80 3.46
N VAL A 48 5.12 4.07 3.24
CA VAL A 48 6.12 4.77 4.06
C VAL A 48 5.49 5.66 5.14
N GLY A 49 4.17 5.64 5.26
CA GLY A 49 3.48 6.36 6.32
C GLY A 49 3.27 7.85 6.03
N GLN A 50 3.08 8.20 4.80
CA GLN A 50 2.82 9.59 4.41
C GLN A 50 1.37 9.81 4.05
#